data_bf297bca6880e0ffe9851ce626981c86
#
_entry.id   bf297bca6880e0ffe9851ce626981c86
#
_cell.length_a   1.000
_cell.length_b   1.000
_cell.length_c   1.000
_cell.angle_alpha   90.00
_cell.angle_beta   90.00
_cell.angle_gamma   90.00
#
_symmetry.space_group_name_H-M   'P 1'
#
loop_
_entity.id
_entity.type
_entity.pdbx_description
1 polymer ?
#
loop_
_entity_poly.entity_id
_entity_poly.type
_entity_poly.pdbx_seq_one_letter_code
_entity_poly.pdbx_strand_id
1 'polypeptide(L)'
;MQFLFQQRPTLEAFQAWLAGRTRIRPAHAASPHQDVLSAADLRHFEEHGYLVLRGAVPRAQCAAARAAIWDYLGASPDDPASWYRPHPGKRGLMLQFSDHRALEENRHSAHIRHACQQLYDTSAGTSTGIYASIDKVSFNPPETPQHSFPGSALHWDVSLQQPVPFKLQGMLYLSDCPAQHGAFHCVPGFQHRMADWLRQVPPGRQPREWAVDNLRPVPVDGMAGDFIIWHQALPHCATPNRGPAPRMVQYLTYLPDHCQDQHVWI
;
A
#
# COMPACT_ATOMS: atom_id res chain seq x y z
N MET A 1 11.68 -3.55 -16.83
CA MET A 1 11.59 -3.26 -18.26
C MET A 1 11.26 -4.47 -19.13
N GLN A 2 11.72 -5.67 -18.76
CA GLN A 2 11.47 -6.92 -19.53
C GLN A 2 9.99 -7.32 -19.64
N PHE A 3 9.12 -6.78 -18.76
CA PHE A 3 7.67 -7.09 -18.73
C PHE A 3 6.82 -6.26 -19.70
N LEU A 4 7.37 -5.18 -20.26
CA LEU A 4 6.64 -4.30 -21.19
C LEU A 4 6.92 -4.62 -22.66
N PHE A 5 7.96 -5.41 -22.91
CA PHE A 5 8.37 -5.79 -24.25
C PHE A 5 8.75 -7.27 -24.26
N GLN A 6 8.27 -8.01 -25.21
CA GLN A 6 8.64 -9.44 -25.38
C GLN A 6 10.15 -9.62 -25.67
N GLN A 7 10.80 -8.58 -26.13
CA GLN A 7 12.24 -8.49 -26.34
C GLN A 7 12.75 -7.15 -25.79
N ARG A 8 14.04 -7.08 -25.45
CA ARG A 8 14.67 -5.84 -24.99
C ARG A 8 14.58 -4.77 -26.09
N PRO A 9 13.85 -3.67 -25.92
CA PRO A 9 13.70 -2.69 -26.96
C PRO A 9 15.02 -1.97 -27.23
N THR A 10 15.20 -1.46 -28.43
CA THR A 10 16.27 -0.49 -28.70
C THR A 10 15.95 0.81 -27.93
N LEU A 11 16.96 1.62 -27.65
CA LEU A 11 16.78 2.92 -27.00
C LEU A 11 15.76 3.80 -27.76
N GLU A 12 15.85 3.79 -29.07
CA GLU A 12 14.94 4.54 -29.95
C GLU A 12 13.50 4.03 -29.86
N ALA A 13 13.28 2.71 -29.87
CA ALA A 13 11.96 2.12 -29.70
C ALA A 13 11.38 2.41 -28.31
N PHE A 14 12.22 2.44 -27.27
CA PHE A 14 11.81 2.80 -25.92
C PHE A 14 11.46 4.30 -25.82
N GLN A 15 12.23 5.17 -26.43
CA GLN A 15 11.97 6.60 -26.47
C GLN A 15 10.68 6.92 -27.26
N ALA A 16 10.46 6.25 -28.41
CA ALA A 16 9.22 6.39 -29.19
C ALA A 16 8.00 5.90 -28.39
N TRP A 17 8.13 4.79 -27.66
CA TRP A 17 7.09 4.28 -26.79
C TRP A 17 6.79 5.23 -25.62
N LEU A 18 7.83 5.80 -24.99
CA LEU A 18 7.68 6.87 -23.99
C LEU A 18 6.98 8.09 -24.59
N ALA A 19 7.42 8.59 -25.74
CA ALA A 19 6.83 9.74 -26.41
C ALA A 19 5.35 9.50 -26.80
N GLY A 20 5.00 8.28 -27.18
CA GLY A 20 3.62 7.89 -27.46
C GLY A 20 2.73 7.83 -26.21
N ARG A 21 3.30 7.54 -25.04
CA ARG A 21 2.60 7.53 -23.75
C ARG A 21 2.68 8.85 -22.99
N THR A 22 3.68 9.66 -23.23
CA THR A 22 3.81 11.04 -22.72
C THR A 22 2.93 12.04 -23.51
N ARG A 23 1.83 11.62 -24.07
CA ARG A 23 0.68 12.53 -24.04
C ARG A 23 0.31 12.68 -22.56
N ILE A 24 1.12 13.43 -21.86
CA ILE A 24 0.74 14.10 -20.64
C ILE A 24 -0.61 14.73 -20.97
N ARG A 25 -1.68 14.14 -20.48
CA ARG A 25 -2.91 14.90 -20.34
C ARG A 25 -2.45 16.19 -19.66
N PRO A 26 -2.74 17.36 -20.25
CA PRO A 26 -2.41 18.60 -19.59
C PRO A 26 -2.89 18.45 -18.15
N ALA A 27 -2.03 18.77 -17.21
CA ALA A 27 -2.38 18.72 -15.81
C ALA A 27 -3.81 19.22 -15.71
N HIS A 28 -4.74 18.38 -15.27
CA HIS A 28 -6.10 18.84 -15.04
C HIS A 28 -5.90 20.09 -14.21
N ALA A 29 -6.34 21.23 -14.76
CA ALA A 29 -6.37 22.48 -14.02
C ALA A 29 -6.89 22.11 -12.65
N ALA A 30 -6.08 22.33 -11.61
CA ALA A 30 -6.32 21.82 -10.28
C ALA A 30 -7.78 22.13 -9.94
N SER A 31 -8.63 21.10 -9.97
CA SER A 31 -9.98 21.25 -9.43
C SER A 31 -9.75 21.75 -8.02
N PRO A 32 -10.46 22.79 -7.55
CA PRO A 32 -10.23 23.33 -6.21
C PRO A 32 -10.16 22.17 -5.24
N HIS A 33 -9.04 22.08 -4.49
CA HIS A 33 -8.80 20.99 -3.57
C HIS A 33 -9.98 20.94 -2.61
N GLN A 34 -10.79 19.92 -2.72
CA GLN A 34 -11.86 19.70 -1.77
C GLN A 34 -11.25 19.00 -0.57
N ASP A 35 -11.18 19.70 0.56
CA ASP A 35 -10.77 19.11 1.81
C ASP A 35 -11.73 17.97 2.16
N VAL A 36 -11.18 16.76 2.21
CA VAL A 36 -11.94 15.55 2.54
C VAL A 36 -11.60 15.04 3.93
N LEU A 37 -10.47 15.48 4.48
CA LEU A 37 -10.03 15.16 5.84
C LEU A 37 -10.43 16.29 6.77
N SER A 38 -11.03 15.93 7.89
CA SER A 38 -11.33 16.87 8.97
C SER A 38 -10.06 17.26 9.74
N ALA A 39 -10.15 18.34 10.53
CA ALA A 39 -9.07 18.71 11.45
C ALA A 39 -8.74 17.59 12.47
N ALA A 40 -9.72 16.75 12.81
CA ALA A 40 -9.50 15.60 13.68
C ALA A 40 -8.69 14.50 12.98
N ASP A 41 -8.97 14.23 11.69
CA ASP A 41 -8.23 13.26 10.88
C ASP A 41 -6.76 13.70 10.71
N LEU A 42 -6.52 14.98 10.44
CA LEU A 42 -5.18 15.53 10.30
C LEU A 42 -4.40 15.43 11.62
N ARG A 43 -5.01 15.75 12.75
CA ARG A 43 -4.37 15.57 14.07
C ARG A 43 -4.10 14.11 14.38
N HIS A 44 -5.01 13.21 14.05
CA HIS A 44 -4.81 11.76 14.24
C HIS A 44 -3.63 11.25 13.41
N PHE A 45 -3.56 11.68 12.14
CA PHE A 45 -2.42 11.31 11.28
C PHE A 45 -1.11 11.88 11.79
N GLU A 46 -1.09 13.15 12.20
CA GLU A 46 0.12 13.76 12.80
C GLU A 46 0.56 12.99 14.03
N GLU A 47 -0.32 12.70 14.95
CA GLU A 47 0.01 12.01 16.21
C GLU A 47 0.43 10.56 15.99
N HIS A 48 -0.33 9.80 15.18
CA HIS A 48 -0.19 8.36 15.06
C HIS A 48 0.55 7.91 13.80
N GLY A 49 0.70 8.77 12.79
CA GLY A 49 1.35 8.46 11.51
C GLY A 49 0.52 7.58 10.59
N TYR A 50 -0.73 7.31 10.88
CA TYR A 50 -1.66 6.62 10.00
C TYR A 50 -3.08 7.16 10.10
N LEU A 51 -3.89 6.88 9.09
CA LEU A 51 -5.31 7.25 9.03
C LEU A 51 -6.10 6.15 8.33
N VAL A 52 -7.33 5.90 8.76
CA VAL A 52 -8.29 5.06 8.06
C VAL A 52 -9.36 5.94 7.42
N LEU A 53 -9.29 6.11 6.12
CA LEU A 53 -10.29 6.81 5.34
C LEU A 53 -11.48 5.87 5.10
N ARG A 54 -12.54 6.04 5.87
CA ARG A 54 -13.70 5.17 5.85
C ARG A 54 -14.52 5.33 4.57
N GLY A 55 -14.89 4.19 3.95
CA GLY A 55 -15.72 4.20 2.75
C GLY A 55 -15.10 4.96 1.57
N ALA A 56 -13.77 4.98 1.45
CA ALA A 56 -13.03 5.68 0.41
C ALA A 56 -13.38 5.22 -1.01
N VAL A 57 -13.84 3.98 -1.12
CA VAL A 57 -14.30 3.35 -2.37
C VAL A 57 -15.62 2.62 -2.10
N PRO A 58 -16.61 2.72 -3.00
CA PRO A 58 -17.86 1.97 -2.87
C PRO A 58 -17.64 0.47 -2.77
N ARG A 59 -18.40 -0.21 -1.89
CA ARG A 59 -18.31 -1.68 -1.73
C ARG A 59 -18.54 -2.45 -3.04
N ALA A 60 -19.34 -1.92 -3.95
CA ALA A 60 -19.56 -2.51 -5.26
C ALA A 60 -18.29 -2.53 -6.12
N GLN A 61 -17.48 -1.48 -6.09
CA GLN A 61 -16.18 -1.44 -6.77
C GLN A 61 -15.19 -2.43 -6.14
N CYS A 62 -15.17 -2.53 -4.82
CA CYS A 62 -14.38 -3.55 -4.13
C CYS A 62 -14.82 -4.97 -4.51
N ALA A 63 -16.13 -5.21 -4.66
CA ALA A 63 -16.65 -6.50 -5.10
C ALA A 63 -16.22 -6.81 -6.54
N ALA A 64 -16.26 -5.85 -7.46
CA ALA A 64 -15.78 -6.02 -8.82
C ALA A 64 -14.27 -6.33 -8.87
N ALA A 65 -13.46 -5.66 -8.04
CA ALA A 65 -12.03 -5.97 -7.93
C ALA A 65 -11.79 -7.38 -7.37
N ARG A 66 -12.57 -7.82 -6.36
CA ARG A 66 -12.47 -9.21 -5.86
C ARG A 66 -12.86 -10.23 -6.93
N ALA A 67 -13.92 -9.98 -7.68
CA ALA A 67 -14.33 -10.87 -8.78
C ALA A 67 -13.20 -11.03 -9.81
N ALA A 68 -12.57 -9.92 -10.22
CA ALA A 68 -11.42 -9.94 -11.12
C ALA A 68 -10.20 -10.70 -10.54
N ILE A 69 -9.98 -10.64 -9.23
CA ILE A 69 -8.91 -11.42 -8.56
C ILE A 69 -9.23 -12.92 -8.58
N TRP A 70 -10.49 -13.30 -8.32
CA TRP A 70 -10.92 -14.69 -8.41
C TRP A 70 -10.74 -15.25 -9.81
N ASP A 71 -11.18 -14.51 -10.83
CA ASP A 71 -11.02 -14.89 -12.24
C ASP A 71 -9.54 -15.04 -12.61
N TYR A 72 -8.70 -14.08 -12.21
CA TYR A 72 -7.26 -14.13 -12.46
C TYR A 72 -6.58 -15.36 -11.84
N LEU A 73 -7.01 -15.77 -10.64
CA LEU A 73 -6.47 -16.94 -9.95
C LEU A 73 -7.06 -18.27 -10.44
N GLY A 74 -8.13 -18.24 -11.22
CA GLY A 74 -8.90 -19.44 -11.55
C GLY A 74 -9.45 -20.14 -10.29
N ALA A 75 -9.82 -19.34 -9.29
CA ALA A 75 -10.30 -19.82 -8.01
C ALA A 75 -11.74 -19.33 -7.76
N SER A 76 -12.41 -19.93 -6.78
CA SER A 76 -13.81 -19.59 -6.44
C SER A 76 -13.93 -19.24 -4.95
N PRO A 77 -14.74 -18.22 -4.60
CA PRO A 77 -15.07 -17.93 -3.20
C PRO A 77 -15.78 -19.12 -2.52
N ASP A 78 -16.48 -19.95 -3.28
CA ASP A 78 -17.26 -21.08 -2.76
C ASP A 78 -16.49 -22.41 -2.75
N ASP A 79 -15.23 -22.43 -3.25
CA ASP A 79 -14.33 -23.58 -3.23
C ASP A 79 -13.04 -23.27 -2.47
N PRO A 80 -13.00 -23.46 -1.13
CA PRO A 80 -11.82 -23.19 -0.32
C PRO A 80 -10.56 -23.94 -0.77
N ALA A 81 -10.69 -25.11 -1.38
CA ALA A 81 -9.54 -25.86 -1.89
C ALA A 81 -8.85 -25.12 -3.06
N SER A 82 -9.59 -24.29 -3.79
CA SER A 82 -9.06 -23.52 -4.91
C SER A 82 -8.12 -22.38 -4.45
N TRP A 83 -8.25 -21.90 -3.22
CA TRP A 83 -7.51 -20.73 -2.71
C TRP A 83 -6.00 -20.98 -2.57
N TYR A 84 -5.61 -22.25 -2.45
CA TYR A 84 -4.23 -22.68 -2.19
C TYR A 84 -3.54 -23.24 -3.44
N ARG A 85 -4.22 -23.27 -4.57
CA ARG A 85 -3.66 -23.75 -5.83
C ARG A 85 -2.47 -22.87 -6.24
N PRO A 86 -1.36 -23.46 -6.72
CA PRO A 86 -0.28 -22.70 -7.29
C PRO A 86 -0.75 -21.86 -8.49
N HIS A 87 -0.26 -20.63 -8.57
CA HIS A 87 -0.55 -19.75 -9.70
C HIS A 87 0.75 -19.05 -10.16
N PRO A 88 1.08 -19.02 -11.47
CA PRO A 88 2.35 -18.48 -11.96
C PRO A 88 2.53 -16.97 -11.65
N GLY A 89 1.44 -16.23 -11.55
CA GLY A 89 1.44 -14.82 -11.18
C GLY A 89 1.39 -14.54 -9.68
N LYS A 90 1.48 -15.56 -8.81
CA LYS A 90 1.47 -15.37 -7.35
C LYS A 90 2.89 -15.53 -6.78
N ARG A 91 3.32 -14.55 -5.98
CA ARG A 91 4.59 -14.57 -5.24
C ARG A 91 4.30 -14.25 -3.77
N GLY A 92 4.33 -15.28 -2.92
CA GLY A 92 3.83 -15.15 -1.55
C GLY A 92 2.37 -14.71 -1.55
N LEU A 93 2.08 -13.58 -0.93
CA LEU A 93 0.74 -12.99 -0.94
C LEU A 93 0.47 -12.09 -2.16
N MET A 94 1.52 -11.67 -2.87
CA MET A 94 1.41 -10.68 -3.93
C MET A 94 1.03 -11.33 -5.25
N LEU A 95 0.14 -10.67 -6.00
CA LEU A 95 -0.29 -11.07 -7.33
C LEU A 95 0.35 -10.13 -8.38
N GLN A 96 0.81 -10.70 -9.47
CA GLN A 96 1.24 -9.97 -10.66
C GLN A 96 0.00 -9.60 -11.50
N PHE A 97 -0.87 -8.80 -10.89
CA PHE A 97 -2.16 -8.41 -11.42
C PHE A 97 -2.43 -6.94 -11.09
N SER A 98 -2.29 -6.08 -12.07
CA SER A 98 -2.48 -4.62 -11.92
C SER A 98 -3.22 -3.99 -13.10
N ASP A 99 -3.22 -4.64 -14.25
CA ASP A 99 -3.84 -4.14 -15.48
C ASP A 99 -5.26 -4.73 -15.62
N HIS A 100 -6.19 -4.17 -14.84
CA HIS A 100 -7.60 -4.53 -14.91
C HIS A 100 -8.48 -3.32 -14.56
N ARG A 101 -9.58 -3.13 -15.32
CA ARG A 101 -10.49 -2.00 -15.17
C ARG A 101 -10.98 -1.80 -13.72
N ALA A 102 -11.37 -2.87 -13.04
CA ALA A 102 -11.85 -2.77 -11.66
C ALA A 102 -10.79 -2.25 -10.67
N LEU A 103 -9.50 -2.53 -10.92
CA LEU A 103 -8.39 -1.98 -10.15
C LEU A 103 -8.11 -0.52 -10.54
N GLU A 104 -8.23 -0.21 -11.82
CA GLU A 104 -8.07 1.14 -12.34
C GLU A 104 -9.13 2.09 -11.77
N GLU A 105 -10.38 1.65 -11.69
CA GLU A 105 -11.48 2.42 -11.09
C GLU A 105 -11.19 2.79 -9.63
N ASN A 106 -10.67 1.86 -8.84
CA ASN A 106 -10.25 2.12 -7.46
C ASN A 106 -9.06 3.11 -7.40
N ARG A 107 -8.07 2.95 -8.28
CA ARG A 107 -6.89 3.83 -8.41
C ARG A 107 -7.28 5.27 -8.73
N HIS A 108 -8.40 5.49 -9.38
CA HIS A 108 -8.92 6.81 -9.73
C HIS A 108 -9.90 7.37 -8.70
N SER A 109 -10.02 6.79 -7.50
CA SER A 109 -10.84 7.35 -6.44
C SER A 109 -10.41 8.79 -6.12
N ALA A 110 -11.29 9.74 -6.40
CA ALA A 110 -11.05 11.15 -6.08
C ALA A 110 -10.91 11.36 -4.57
N HIS A 111 -11.67 10.61 -3.76
CA HIS A 111 -11.63 10.69 -2.31
C HIS A 111 -10.26 10.31 -1.75
N ILE A 112 -9.68 9.18 -2.21
CA ILE A 112 -8.33 8.76 -1.81
C ILE A 112 -7.29 9.79 -2.27
N ARG A 113 -7.38 10.24 -3.51
CA ARG A 113 -6.44 11.21 -4.06
C ARG A 113 -6.46 12.52 -3.29
N HIS A 114 -7.64 13.08 -2.99
CA HIS A 114 -7.76 14.33 -2.25
C HIS A 114 -7.24 14.19 -0.82
N ALA A 115 -7.51 13.06 -0.14
CA ALA A 115 -6.96 12.79 1.19
C ALA A 115 -5.43 12.77 1.18
N CYS A 116 -4.82 12.06 0.22
CA CYS A 116 -3.36 12.03 0.08
C CYS A 116 -2.79 13.41 -0.24
N GLN A 117 -3.43 14.15 -1.15
CA GLN A 117 -3.01 15.51 -1.50
C GLN A 117 -3.05 16.43 -0.26
N GLN A 118 -4.15 16.41 0.49
CA GLN A 118 -4.30 17.23 1.70
C GLN A 118 -3.23 16.91 2.75
N LEU A 119 -2.86 15.62 2.93
CA LEU A 119 -1.76 15.24 3.82
C LEU A 119 -0.40 15.74 3.32
N TYR A 120 -0.13 15.68 2.01
CA TYR A 120 1.10 16.24 1.45
C TYR A 120 1.17 17.76 1.59
N ASP A 121 0.07 18.47 1.30
CA ASP A 121 0.01 19.93 1.42
C ASP A 121 0.23 20.39 2.88
N THR A 122 -0.35 19.66 3.83
CA THR A 122 -0.23 19.98 5.26
C THR A 122 1.15 19.65 5.83
N SER A 123 1.71 18.50 5.48
CA SER A 123 2.93 17.99 6.13
C SER A 123 4.21 18.39 5.40
N ALA A 124 4.17 18.54 4.08
CA ALA A 124 5.34 18.91 3.27
C ALA A 124 5.42 20.41 2.96
N GLY A 125 4.36 21.18 3.22
CA GLY A 125 4.31 22.63 2.99
C GLY A 125 4.41 23.04 1.52
N THR A 126 4.26 22.08 0.59
CA THR A 126 4.39 22.31 -0.84
C THR A 126 3.16 21.74 -1.55
N SER A 127 2.36 22.61 -2.13
CA SER A 127 1.29 22.22 -3.05
C SER A 127 1.89 21.72 -4.37
N THR A 128 2.37 20.48 -4.36
CA THR A 128 2.85 19.80 -5.56
C THR A 128 1.78 18.82 -6.04
N GLY A 129 1.67 18.64 -7.36
CA GLY A 129 0.82 17.59 -7.92
C GLY A 129 1.24 16.22 -7.36
N ILE A 130 0.27 15.30 -7.25
CA ILE A 130 0.55 13.90 -6.92
C ILE A 130 0.13 12.99 -8.06
N TYR A 131 0.86 11.91 -8.25
CA TYR A 131 0.55 10.86 -9.21
C TYR A 131 0.42 9.50 -8.53
N ALA A 132 -0.46 8.64 -9.05
CA ALA A 132 -0.58 7.28 -8.59
C ALA A 132 0.57 6.44 -9.18
N SER A 133 1.27 5.71 -8.34
CA SER A 133 2.22 4.69 -8.79
C SER A 133 1.48 3.43 -9.25
N ILE A 134 2.20 2.48 -9.89
CA ILE A 134 1.62 1.18 -10.24
C ILE A 134 1.23 0.45 -8.96
N ASP A 135 -0.02 0.08 -8.86
CA ASP A 135 -0.57 -0.65 -7.73
C ASP A 135 -0.21 -2.13 -7.74
N LYS A 136 -0.36 -2.73 -6.59
CA LYS A 136 -0.17 -4.16 -6.35
C LYS A 136 -1.42 -4.71 -5.69
N VAL A 137 -1.66 -5.99 -5.88
CA VAL A 137 -2.77 -6.70 -5.23
C VAL A 137 -2.20 -7.83 -4.37
N SER A 138 -2.77 -8.06 -3.20
CA SER A 138 -2.46 -9.26 -2.42
C SER A 138 -3.70 -10.10 -2.15
N PHE A 139 -3.46 -11.39 -2.08
CA PHE A 139 -4.43 -12.44 -1.76
C PHE A 139 -3.85 -13.28 -0.63
N ASN A 140 -4.45 -13.18 0.54
CA ASN A 140 -4.03 -13.89 1.75
C ASN A 140 -5.14 -14.86 2.20
N PRO A 141 -5.09 -16.14 1.78
CA PRO A 141 -6.06 -17.13 2.22
C PRO A 141 -5.93 -17.42 3.72
N PRO A 142 -6.94 -18.01 4.35
CA PRO A 142 -6.86 -18.47 5.74
C PRO A 142 -5.68 -19.39 6.00
N GLU A 143 -5.10 -19.29 7.18
CA GLU A 143 -4.06 -20.20 7.63
C GLU A 143 -4.64 -21.60 7.88
N THR A 144 -3.95 -22.64 7.41
CA THR A 144 -4.28 -24.04 7.68
C THR A 144 -3.02 -24.79 8.09
N PRO A 145 -3.12 -25.98 8.70
CA PRO A 145 -1.94 -26.79 9.03
C PRO A 145 -1.06 -27.12 7.82
N GLN A 146 -1.63 -27.19 6.62
CA GLN A 146 -0.92 -27.49 5.37
C GLN A 146 -0.41 -26.23 4.65
N HIS A 147 -0.99 -25.06 4.96
CA HIS A 147 -0.66 -23.80 4.31
C HIS A 147 -0.57 -22.71 5.38
N SER A 148 0.61 -22.60 5.97
CA SER A 148 0.90 -21.55 6.94
C SER A 148 1.52 -20.35 6.25
N PHE A 149 1.08 -19.17 6.65
CA PHE A 149 1.75 -17.92 6.35
C PHE A 149 1.94 -17.19 7.69
N PRO A 150 3.17 -17.18 8.22
CA PRO A 150 3.43 -16.63 9.55
C PRO A 150 3.24 -15.11 9.64
N GLY A 151 2.82 -14.48 8.56
CA GLY A 151 2.81 -13.03 8.42
C GLY A 151 4.10 -12.52 7.77
N SER A 152 4.19 -11.22 7.54
CA SER A 152 5.46 -10.56 7.28
C SER A 152 6.08 -10.11 8.60
N ALA A 153 7.40 -10.21 8.72
CA ALA A 153 8.09 -9.58 9.83
C ALA A 153 7.82 -8.07 9.85
N LEU A 154 7.90 -7.45 11.02
CA LEU A 154 7.82 -6.01 11.15
C LEU A 154 8.94 -5.35 10.32
N HIS A 155 8.61 -4.44 9.43
CA HIS A 155 9.55 -3.86 8.47
C HIS A 155 9.17 -2.44 8.06
N TRP A 156 10.07 -1.81 7.33
CA TRP A 156 9.86 -0.59 6.56
C TRP A 156 10.18 -0.87 5.09
N ASP A 157 9.43 -0.28 4.18
CA ASP A 157 9.69 -0.33 2.74
C ASP A 157 10.69 0.75 2.27
N VAL A 158 11.35 1.40 3.19
CA VAL A 158 12.26 2.52 2.94
C VAL A 158 13.57 2.33 3.69
N SER A 159 14.61 3.04 3.27
CA SER A 159 15.86 3.11 4.03
C SER A 159 15.65 3.76 5.38
N LEU A 160 16.38 3.28 6.40
CA LEU A 160 16.36 3.87 7.74
C LEU A 160 17.33 5.06 7.85
N GLN A 161 18.03 5.44 6.77
CA GLN A 161 18.88 6.62 6.73
C GLN A 161 18.07 7.88 7.08
N GLN A 162 18.58 8.64 8.03
CA GLN A 162 17.94 9.88 8.50
C GLN A 162 18.41 11.10 7.72
N PRO A 163 17.55 12.10 7.51
CA PRO A 163 16.11 12.05 7.78
C PRO A 163 15.35 11.18 6.76
N VAL A 164 14.31 10.48 7.22
CA VAL A 164 13.42 9.78 6.30
C VAL A 164 12.52 10.80 5.62
N PRO A 165 12.49 10.87 4.28
CA PRO A 165 11.63 11.80 3.57
C PRO A 165 10.14 11.56 3.89
N PHE A 166 9.34 12.60 3.91
CA PHE A 166 7.89 12.44 4.05
C PHE A 166 7.29 11.82 2.78
N LYS A 167 6.79 10.60 2.90
CA LYS A 167 6.03 9.92 1.85
C LYS A 167 4.90 9.12 2.48
N LEU A 168 3.82 8.99 1.73
CA LEU A 168 2.67 8.18 2.11
C LEU A 168 2.72 6.82 1.42
N GLN A 169 2.28 5.82 2.14
CA GLN A 169 1.92 4.51 1.60
C GLN A 169 0.43 4.29 1.87
N GLY A 170 -0.21 3.43 1.08
CA GLY A 170 -1.62 3.19 1.27
C GLY A 170 -2.10 1.85 0.75
N MET A 171 -3.17 1.36 1.34
CA MET A 171 -3.86 0.16 0.86
C MET A 171 -5.36 0.24 1.07
N LEU A 172 -6.09 -0.27 0.10
CA LEU A 172 -7.53 -0.41 0.09
C LEU A 172 -7.90 -1.83 0.52
N TYR A 173 -8.72 -1.96 1.56
CA TYR A 173 -9.37 -3.23 1.87
C TYR A 173 -10.45 -3.54 0.84
N LEU A 174 -10.27 -4.62 0.09
CA LEU A 174 -11.27 -5.12 -0.86
C LEU A 174 -12.28 -6.06 -0.18
N SER A 175 -11.93 -6.64 0.96
CA SER A 175 -12.79 -7.46 1.83
C SER A 175 -12.81 -6.90 3.24
N ASP A 176 -13.85 -7.20 4.00
CA ASP A 176 -13.86 -6.89 5.43
C ASP A 176 -12.70 -7.59 6.13
N CYS A 177 -11.97 -6.85 6.95
CA CYS A 177 -10.72 -7.30 7.56
C CYS A 177 -10.66 -6.94 9.05
N PRO A 178 -11.34 -7.71 9.91
CA PRO A 178 -11.13 -7.64 11.35
C PRO A 178 -9.68 -7.99 11.70
N ALA A 179 -9.23 -7.61 12.89
CA ALA A 179 -7.84 -7.76 13.34
C ALA A 179 -7.25 -9.16 13.08
N GLN A 180 -8.02 -10.23 13.36
CA GLN A 180 -7.58 -11.62 13.19
C GLN A 180 -7.59 -12.14 11.74
N HIS A 181 -8.10 -11.37 10.77
CA HIS A 181 -8.13 -11.74 9.36
C HIS A 181 -6.89 -11.29 8.59
N GLY A 182 -5.75 -11.15 9.26
CA GLY A 182 -4.52 -10.68 8.63
C GLY A 182 -4.50 -9.18 8.37
N ALA A 183 -5.12 -8.39 9.25
CA ALA A 183 -5.18 -6.94 9.12
C ALA A 183 -3.78 -6.32 9.05
N PHE A 184 -3.71 -5.12 8.52
CA PHE A 184 -2.52 -4.29 8.62
C PHE A 184 -2.19 -4.02 10.08
N HIS A 185 -0.92 -4.11 10.43
CA HIS A 185 -0.41 -3.75 11.75
C HIS A 185 0.68 -2.70 11.60
N CYS A 186 0.70 -1.73 12.47
CA CYS A 186 1.79 -0.75 12.52
C CYS A 186 2.10 -0.36 13.97
N VAL A 187 3.20 0.36 14.16
CA VAL A 187 3.56 0.96 15.46
C VAL A 187 3.22 2.45 15.42
N PRO A 188 2.06 2.87 15.96
CA PRO A 188 1.60 4.26 15.89
C PRO A 188 2.59 5.23 16.54
N GLY A 189 2.72 6.43 15.98
CA GLY A 189 3.57 7.50 16.49
C GLY A 189 5.07 7.25 16.32
N PHE A 190 5.47 6.18 15.63
CA PHE A 190 6.88 5.83 15.49
C PHE A 190 7.67 6.85 14.67
N GLN A 191 7.03 7.54 13.73
CA GLN A 191 7.65 8.60 12.91
C GLN A 191 8.31 9.70 13.75
N HIS A 192 7.78 9.97 14.94
CA HIS A 192 8.31 11.00 15.84
C HIS A 192 9.53 10.53 16.65
N ARG A 193 9.70 9.25 16.86
CA ARG A 193 10.75 8.68 17.71
C ARG A 193 11.78 7.83 16.97
N MET A 194 11.64 7.71 15.66
CA MET A 194 12.50 6.83 14.85
C MET A 194 13.98 7.14 15.01
N ALA A 195 14.36 8.43 14.94
CA ALA A 195 15.77 8.84 15.10
C ALA A 195 16.33 8.50 16.48
N ASP A 196 15.55 8.72 17.54
CA ASP A 196 15.93 8.42 18.92
C ASP A 196 16.02 6.90 19.14
N TRP A 197 15.07 6.16 18.58
CA TRP A 197 15.06 4.72 18.67
C TRP A 197 16.26 4.09 17.93
N LEU A 198 16.63 4.60 16.75
CA LEU A 198 17.81 4.13 16.02
C LEU A 198 19.10 4.30 16.82
N ARG A 199 19.23 5.37 17.63
CA ARG A 199 20.39 5.55 18.51
C ARG A 199 20.45 4.57 19.69
N GLN A 200 19.32 3.93 20.02
CA GLN A 200 19.24 2.92 21.10
C GLN A 200 19.53 1.50 20.60
N VAL A 201 19.59 1.29 19.27
CA VAL A 201 19.95 -0.01 18.73
C VAL A 201 21.39 -0.36 19.14
N PRO A 202 21.60 -1.52 19.79
CA PRO A 202 22.95 -1.90 20.25
C PRO A 202 23.95 -1.99 19.10
N PRO A 203 25.22 -1.64 19.33
CA PRO A 203 26.27 -1.77 18.34
C PRO A 203 26.32 -3.21 17.76
N GLY A 204 26.38 -3.31 16.44
CA GLY A 204 26.43 -4.60 15.73
C GLY A 204 25.08 -5.30 15.54
N ARG A 205 23.98 -4.79 16.08
CA ARG A 205 22.64 -5.30 15.80
C ARG A 205 22.05 -4.62 14.56
N GLN A 206 21.34 -5.39 13.76
CA GLN A 206 20.59 -4.86 12.62
C GLN A 206 19.30 -4.18 13.13
N PRO A 207 19.05 -2.89 12.80
CA PRO A 207 17.87 -2.18 13.30
C PRO A 207 16.56 -2.88 12.96
N ARG A 208 16.44 -3.47 11.76
CA ARG A 208 15.23 -4.17 11.32
C ARG A 208 14.93 -5.42 12.15
N GLU A 209 15.96 -6.21 12.48
CA GLU A 209 15.84 -7.36 13.36
C GLU A 209 15.50 -6.93 14.80
N TRP A 210 16.19 -5.86 15.27
CA TRP A 210 15.94 -5.30 16.59
C TRP A 210 14.49 -4.81 16.74
N ALA A 211 13.89 -4.27 15.67
CA ALA A 211 12.50 -3.84 15.67
C ALA A 211 11.52 -4.99 15.90
N VAL A 212 11.75 -6.14 15.27
CA VAL A 212 10.91 -7.34 15.45
C VAL A 212 10.84 -7.78 16.91
N ASP A 213 11.99 -7.73 17.62
CA ASP A 213 12.09 -8.14 19.01
C ASP A 213 11.51 -7.10 19.98
N ASN A 214 11.63 -5.81 19.67
CA ASN A 214 11.45 -4.72 20.65
C ASN A 214 10.29 -3.77 20.37
N LEU A 215 9.65 -3.84 19.20
CA LEU A 215 8.46 -3.06 18.91
C LEU A 215 7.21 -3.93 18.94
N ARG A 216 6.08 -3.31 19.26
CA ARG A 216 4.79 -4.01 19.36
C ARG A 216 3.79 -3.32 18.43
N PRO A 217 3.56 -3.88 17.24
CA PRO A 217 2.56 -3.34 16.31
C PRO A 217 1.15 -3.63 16.82
N VAL A 218 0.23 -2.74 16.50
CA VAL A 218 -1.20 -2.89 16.79
C VAL A 218 -1.99 -3.07 15.49
N PRO A 219 -3.11 -3.82 15.51
CA PRO A 219 -3.94 -4.02 14.34
C PRO A 219 -4.68 -2.74 13.95
N VAL A 220 -4.82 -2.54 12.64
CA VAL A 220 -5.69 -1.53 12.04
C VAL A 220 -6.71 -2.26 11.18
N ASP A 221 -7.85 -2.56 11.78
CA ASP A 221 -8.96 -3.23 11.11
C ASP A 221 -9.73 -2.28 10.19
N GLY A 222 -10.51 -2.85 9.27
CA GLY A 222 -11.32 -2.08 8.35
C GLY A 222 -12.32 -2.94 7.61
N MET A 223 -13.23 -2.24 6.92
CA MET A 223 -14.25 -2.83 6.07
C MET A 223 -13.85 -2.70 4.60
N ALA A 224 -14.48 -3.50 3.74
CA ALA A 224 -14.33 -3.33 2.29
C ALA A 224 -14.69 -1.90 1.88
N GLY A 225 -13.77 -1.22 1.22
CA GLY A 225 -13.88 0.19 0.84
C GLY A 225 -13.13 1.16 1.75
N ASP A 226 -12.63 0.71 2.89
CA ASP A 226 -11.77 1.53 3.74
C ASP A 226 -10.35 1.56 3.18
N PHE A 227 -9.75 2.75 3.17
CA PHE A 227 -8.38 2.95 2.71
C PHE A 227 -7.49 3.38 3.89
N ILE A 228 -6.44 2.61 4.14
CA ILE A 228 -5.44 2.96 5.14
C ILE A 228 -4.34 3.76 4.46
N ILE A 229 -4.00 4.92 5.04
CA ILE A 229 -2.86 5.77 4.65
C ILE A 229 -1.89 5.76 5.83
N TRP A 230 -0.59 5.57 5.55
CA TRP A 230 0.42 5.66 6.61
C TRP A 230 1.69 6.35 6.15
N HIS A 231 2.36 6.98 7.10
CA HIS A 231 3.68 7.57 6.93
C HIS A 231 4.72 6.46 6.73
N GLN A 232 5.59 6.59 5.72
CA GLN A 232 6.56 5.54 5.40
C GLN A 232 7.58 5.22 6.52
N ALA A 233 7.73 6.11 7.51
CA ALA A 233 8.56 5.85 8.69
C ALA A 233 7.88 4.94 9.74
N LEU A 234 6.60 4.58 9.56
CA LEU A 234 5.97 3.59 10.44
C LEU A 234 6.43 2.18 10.10
N PRO A 235 6.99 1.43 11.07
CA PRO A 235 7.18 0.01 10.90
C PRO A 235 5.82 -0.67 10.85
N HIS A 236 5.66 -1.58 9.91
CA HIS A 236 4.39 -2.24 9.67
C HIS A 236 4.57 -3.71 9.27
N CYS A 237 3.50 -4.47 9.34
CA CYS A 237 3.51 -5.88 8.98
C CYS A 237 2.10 -6.37 8.61
N ALA A 238 2.04 -7.56 8.02
CA ALA A 238 0.83 -8.35 7.87
C ALA A 238 0.89 -9.56 8.80
N THR A 239 -0.22 -9.86 9.44
CA THR A 239 -0.35 -11.05 10.30
C THR A 239 -0.97 -12.23 9.55
N PRO A 240 -0.92 -13.45 10.10
CA PRO A 240 -1.66 -14.57 9.56
C PRO A 240 -3.16 -14.26 9.45
N ASN A 241 -3.78 -14.76 8.39
CA ASN A 241 -5.23 -14.70 8.26
C ASN A 241 -5.86 -15.91 8.97
N ARG A 242 -6.50 -15.66 10.09
CA ARG A 242 -7.24 -16.67 10.88
C ARG A 242 -8.76 -16.56 10.70
N GLY A 243 -9.18 -15.83 9.68
CA GLY A 243 -10.57 -15.70 9.31
C GLY A 243 -11.08 -16.84 8.43
N PRO A 244 -12.36 -16.82 8.07
CA PRO A 244 -12.99 -17.87 7.27
C PRO A 244 -12.78 -17.71 5.75
N ALA A 245 -12.29 -16.55 5.29
CA ALA A 245 -12.17 -16.20 3.88
C ALA A 245 -10.87 -15.47 3.57
N PRO A 246 -10.41 -15.48 2.32
CA PRO A 246 -9.22 -14.75 1.93
C PRO A 246 -9.33 -13.24 2.16
N ARG A 247 -8.30 -12.66 2.76
CA ARG A 247 -8.12 -11.21 2.79
C ARG A 247 -7.57 -10.76 1.43
N MET A 248 -8.23 -9.78 0.83
CA MET A 248 -7.79 -9.15 -0.41
C MET A 248 -7.60 -7.66 -0.20
N VAL A 249 -6.48 -7.14 -0.68
CA VAL A 249 -6.17 -5.71 -0.65
C VAL A 249 -5.55 -5.25 -1.96
N GLN A 250 -5.75 -3.97 -2.26
CA GLN A 250 -5.07 -3.28 -3.34
C GLN A 250 -4.19 -2.19 -2.72
N TYR A 251 -2.88 -2.23 -2.97
CA TYR A 251 -1.94 -1.22 -2.51
C TYR A 251 -1.94 -0.06 -3.50
N LEU A 252 -2.34 1.12 -3.04
CA LEU A 252 -2.37 2.34 -3.83
C LEU A 252 -1.44 3.36 -3.18
N THR A 253 -0.43 3.78 -3.92
CA THR A 253 0.53 4.77 -3.45
C THR A 253 0.47 6.00 -4.34
N TYR A 254 0.27 7.16 -3.73
CA TYR A 254 0.34 8.45 -4.40
C TYR A 254 1.61 9.14 -3.97
N LEU A 255 2.41 9.57 -4.94
CA LEU A 255 3.69 10.22 -4.72
C LEU A 255 3.64 11.66 -5.24
N PRO A 256 4.31 12.60 -4.58
CA PRO A 256 4.43 13.95 -5.10
C PRO A 256 5.31 14.00 -6.34
N ASP A 257 5.05 14.94 -7.25
CA ASP A 257 5.80 15.11 -8.50
C ASP A 257 7.31 15.29 -8.27
N HIS A 258 7.68 15.88 -7.13
CA HIS A 258 9.06 16.07 -6.69
C HIS A 258 9.35 15.22 -5.45
N CYS A 259 9.60 13.94 -5.69
CA CYS A 259 9.88 12.98 -4.64
C CYS A 259 11.40 12.84 -4.46
N GLN A 260 11.89 13.09 -3.24
CA GLN A 260 13.29 12.78 -2.90
C GLN A 260 13.45 11.27 -2.72
N ASP A 261 14.36 10.67 -3.48
CA ASP A 261 14.71 9.27 -3.32
C ASP A 261 15.90 9.10 -2.38
N GLN A 262 15.84 8.05 -1.56
CA GLN A 262 16.97 7.66 -0.73
C GLN A 262 17.93 6.82 -1.58
N HIS A 263 19.18 7.25 -1.69
CA HIS A 263 20.20 6.57 -2.49
C HIS A 263 20.94 5.47 -1.73
N VAL A 264 20.97 5.56 -0.42
CA VAL A 264 21.64 4.58 0.45
C VAL A 264 20.58 3.78 1.18
N TRP A 265 20.70 2.45 1.12
CA TRP A 265 19.82 1.54 1.82
C TRP A 265 20.49 1.01 3.09
N ILE A 266 19.89 1.29 4.24
CA ILE A 266 20.29 0.74 5.55
C ILE A 266 19.06 0.26 6.30
#